data_2520064a8fd97bdcd6aa5b50b459e2d0
#
_entry.id   2520064a8fd97bdcd6aa5b50b459e2d0
#
_cell.length_a   1.000
_cell.length_b   1.000
_cell.length_c   1.000
_cell.angle_alpha   90.00
_cell.angle_beta   90.00
_cell.angle_gamma   90.00
#
_symmetry.space_group_name_H-M   'P 1'
#
loop_
_entity.id
_entity.type
_entity.pdbx_description
1 polymer ?
#
loop_
_entity_poly.entity_id
_entity_poly.type
_entity_poly.pdbx_seq_one_letter_code
_entity_poly.pdbx_strand_id
1 'polypeptide(L)'
;MRIAGKTRIANVASFKGSAVSASAVKLDWSKNDKATGYVIEQYKGGKWTAIATTKNNTTLTFTVKGLAEGTTYSFRIKSFRKTGSTTDFSEYTAIKAATLLDGVSDLKVTSVTGSWITLEWAKNDKATGYSIEQYKGGKWTVIATTKNNTTLKFTVKGLKNNTTYSFRIRAYKTAGASNVYSDYVRIAGKTRIPNVAKFTGSAVSASAVKLDWSKNDKATGYVIERYKGGKWTAIATTKNNTTLTFTVKGLARGTTYSFRIKSFRKTGGTTEFSEYASVKVKTVE
;
A
#
# COMPACT_ATOMS: atom_id res chain seq x y z
N MET A 1 8.35 35.77 -61.93
CA MET A 1 8.80 34.47 -61.58
C MET A 1 8.14 34.09 -60.22
N ARG A 2 7.09 33.22 -60.18
CA ARG A 2 6.47 32.79 -58.94
C ARG A 2 7.38 31.71 -58.31
N ILE A 3 8.01 32.01 -57.19
CA ILE A 3 8.70 31.01 -56.39
C ILE A 3 7.59 30.14 -55.78
N ALA A 4 7.41 28.93 -56.30
CA ALA A 4 6.50 27.95 -55.72
C ALA A 4 7.02 27.58 -54.32
N GLY A 5 6.40 28.11 -53.27
CA GLY A 5 6.70 27.77 -51.91
C GLY A 5 6.51 26.27 -51.71
N LYS A 6 7.59 25.54 -51.40
CA LYS A 6 7.54 24.11 -51.11
C LYS A 6 6.65 23.87 -49.86
N THR A 7 5.50 23.24 -50.06
CA THR A 7 4.54 22.97 -48.97
C THR A 7 5.17 21.96 -48.03
N ARG A 8 5.51 22.39 -46.80
CA ARG A 8 5.98 21.49 -45.76
C ARG A 8 4.90 20.45 -45.42
N ILE A 9 5.31 19.23 -45.10
CA ILE A 9 4.36 18.23 -44.59
C ILE A 9 3.94 18.59 -43.17
N ALA A 10 2.70 18.27 -42.78
CA ALA A 10 2.18 18.56 -41.46
C ALA A 10 2.98 17.82 -40.34
N ASN A 11 3.05 18.43 -39.18
CA ASN A 11 3.64 17.81 -38.03
C ASN A 11 2.82 16.60 -37.57
N VAL A 12 3.47 15.69 -36.85
CA VAL A 12 2.78 14.58 -36.20
C VAL A 12 1.91 15.13 -35.06
N ALA A 13 0.62 14.85 -35.11
CA ALA A 13 -0.33 15.20 -34.06
C ALA A 13 -0.41 14.09 -33.00
N SER A 14 -0.92 14.42 -31.82
CA SER A 14 -1.20 13.47 -30.73
C SER A 14 -0.04 12.53 -30.38
N PHE A 15 1.21 13.00 -30.38
CA PHE A 15 2.35 12.21 -29.94
C PHE A 15 2.28 12.03 -28.43
N LYS A 16 2.20 10.77 -27.96
CA LYS A 16 2.02 10.40 -26.55
C LYS A 16 3.01 9.31 -26.15
N GLY A 17 3.38 9.27 -24.89
CA GLY A 17 4.20 8.21 -24.31
C GLY A 17 3.54 7.67 -23.04
N SER A 18 3.50 6.35 -22.92
CA SER A 18 3.00 5.65 -21.71
C SER A 18 4.03 4.64 -21.22
N ALA A 19 4.18 4.55 -19.91
CA ALA A 19 4.98 3.51 -19.29
C ALA A 19 4.34 2.13 -19.53
N VAL A 20 5.15 1.16 -19.92
CA VAL A 20 4.72 -0.24 -20.13
C VAL A 20 5.33 -1.15 -19.07
N SER A 21 6.56 -0.84 -18.64
CA SER A 21 7.27 -1.58 -17.59
C SER A 21 8.35 -0.70 -16.95
N ALA A 22 9.09 -1.23 -15.99
CA ALA A 22 10.27 -0.59 -15.42
C ALA A 22 11.39 -0.34 -16.44
N SER A 23 11.35 -0.99 -17.61
CA SER A 23 12.40 -0.86 -18.64
C SER A 23 11.87 -0.49 -20.03
N ALA A 24 10.58 -0.11 -20.16
CA ALA A 24 9.99 0.19 -21.45
C ALA A 24 8.94 1.30 -21.41
N VAL A 25 8.94 2.11 -22.49
CA VAL A 25 7.95 3.15 -22.79
C VAL A 25 7.35 2.87 -24.15
N LYS A 26 6.02 2.88 -24.26
CA LYS A 26 5.30 2.84 -25.51
C LYS A 26 5.04 4.26 -26.00
N LEU A 27 5.36 4.52 -27.26
CA LEU A 27 5.11 5.76 -27.96
C LEU A 27 3.98 5.53 -28.97
N ASP A 28 2.96 6.39 -28.95
CA ASP A 28 1.82 6.33 -29.86
C ASP A 28 1.63 7.69 -30.53
N TRP A 29 1.21 7.70 -31.82
CA TRP A 29 0.98 8.94 -32.54
C TRP A 29 -0.12 8.82 -33.60
N SER A 30 -0.64 9.97 -34.04
CA SER A 30 -1.65 10.01 -35.07
C SER A 30 -1.03 9.84 -36.45
N LYS A 31 -1.79 9.19 -37.36
CA LYS A 31 -1.45 9.04 -38.78
C LYS A 31 -1.34 10.40 -39.46
N ASN A 32 -0.33 10.56 -40.29
CA ASN A 32 -0.24 11.63 -41.28
C ASN A 32 -0.36 11.03 -42.68
N ASP A 33 -1.49 11.27 -43.34
CA ASP A 33 -1.81 10.65 -44.64
C ASP A 33 -0.86 11.05 -45.77
N LYS A 34 -0.19 12.19 -45.65
CA LYS A 34 0.79 12.67 -46.63
C LYS A 34 2.22 12.22 -46.36
N ALA A 35 2.45 11.46 -45.25
CA ALA A 35 3.77 10.96 -44.94
C ALA A 35 4.04 9.60 -45.59
N THR A 36 5.31 9.33 -45.90
CA THR A 36 5.82 7.99 -46.23
C THR A 36 6.09 7.20 -44.93
N GLY A 37 6.52 7.89 -43.88
CA GLY A 37 6.83 7.28 -42.58
C GLY A 37 7.23 8.31 -41.52
N TYR A 38 7.81 7.82 -40.43
CA TYR A 38 8.18 8.64 -39.29
C TYR A 38 9.58 8.32 -38.79
N VAL A 39 10.28 9.34 -38.27
CA VAL A 39 11.56 9.20 -37.56
C VAL A 39 11.30 9.54 -36.13
N ILE A 40 11.65 8.61 -35.22
CA ILE A 40 11.54 8.74 -33.77
C ILE A 40 12.96 8.89 -33.20
N GLU A 41 13.16 9.88 -32.33
CA GLU A 41 14.43 10.16 -31.70
C GLU A 41 14.29 10.23 -30.17
N GLN A 42 15.32 9.81 -29.47
CA GLN A 42 15.48 9.93 -28.03
C GLN A 42 16.62 10.90 -27.70
N TYR A 43 16.42 11.76 -26.71
CA TYR A 43 17.51 12.58 -26.16
C TYR A 43 18.38 11.73 -25.22
N LYS A 44 19.66 11.55 -25.56
CA LYS A 44 20.61 10.74 -24.79
C LYS A 44 22.00 11.32 -24.92
N GLY A 45 22.73 11.48 -23.77
CA GLY A 45 24.08 11.99 -23.77
C GLY A 45 24.23 13.39 -24.42
N GLY A 46 23.29 14.30 -24.13
CA GLY A 46 23.35 15.69 -24.63
C GLY A 46 22.89 15.88 -26.09
N LYS A 47 22.45 14.82 -26.79
CA LYS A 47 22.06 14.88 -28.20
C LYS A 47 20.81 14.05 -28.50
N TRP A 48 20.10 14.44 -29.57
CA TRP A 48 19.01 13.66 -30.14
C TRP A 48 19.56 12.55 -31.04
N THR A 49 19.13 11.33 -30.81
CA THR A 49 19.56 10.14 -31.56
C THR A 49 18.35 9.40 -32.10
N ALA A 50 18.34 9.09 -33.38
CA ALA A 50 17.26 8.28 -33.98
C ALA A 50 17.28 6.87 -33.39
N ILE A 51 16.11 6.44 -32.90
CA ILE A 51 15.89 5.12 -32.30
C ILE A 51 14.99 4.24 -33.17
N ALA A 52 14.22 4.83 -34.08
CA ALA A 52 13.42 4.11 -35.06
C ALA A 52 13.09 4.98 -36.25
N THR A 53 12.95 4.33 -37.44
CA THR A 53 12.35 4.90 -38.64
C THR A 53 11.34 3.91 -39.17
N THR A 54 10.07 4.34 -39.35
CA THR A 54 9.02 3.47 -39.87
C THR A 54 9.11 3.39 -41.40
N LYS A 55 8.74 2.25 -41.96
CA LYS A 55 8.74 2.03 -43.44
C LYS A 55 7.49 2.55 -44.13
N ASN A 56 6.44 2.87 -43.36
CA ASN A 56 5.15 3.34 -43.84
C ASN A 56 4.47 4.28 -42.85
N ASN A 57 3.38 4.93 -43.24
CA ASN A 57 2.60 5.83 -42.40
C ASN A 57 1.48 5.15 -41.60
N THR A 58 1.36 3.83 -41.67
CA THR A 58 0.36 3.04 -40.93
C THR A 58 0.93 2.48 -39.62
N THR A 59 2.25 2.48 -39.45
CA THR A 59 2.90 2.19 -38.15
C THR A 59 2.73 3.41 -37.28
N LEU A 60 1.92 3.30 -36.21
CA LEU A 60 1.51 4.41 -35.34
C LEU A 60 1.93 4.20 -33.87
N THR A 61 2.74 3.19 -33.62
CA THR A 61 3.26 2.88 -32.29
C THR A 61 4.69 2.35 -32.36
N PHE A 62 5.46 2.61 -31.31
CA PHE A 62 6.80 2.06 -31.13
C PHE A 62 7.09 1.88 -29.63
N THR A 63 7.63 0.72 -29.23
CA THR A 63 8.02 0.48 -27.83
C THR A 63 9.54 0.57 -27.68
N VAL A 64 9.96 1.56 -26.92
CA VAL A 64 11.37 1.75 -26.54
C VAL A 64 11.65 0.84 -25.34
N LYS A 65 12.64 -0.04 -25.45
CA LYS A 65 13.06 -1.02 -24.43
C LYS A 65 14.47 -0.72 -23.91
N GLY A 66 14.88 -1.40 -22.83
CA GLY A 66 16.22 -1.26 -22.25
C GLY A 66 16.45 0.08 -21.56
N LEU A 67 15.40 0.71 -21.10
CA LEU A 67 15.42 1.96 -20.36
C LEU A 67 15.67 1.68 -18.85
N ALA A 68 16.22 2.67 -18.15
CA ALA A 68 16.39 2.59 -16.71
C ALA A 68 15.05 2.80 -15.98
N GLU A 69 14.85 2.10 -14.90
CA GLU A 69 13.68 2.12 -14.03
C GLU A 69 13.44 3.52 -13.42
N GLY A 70 12.15 3.90 -13.29
CA GLY A 70 11.72 5.14 -12.64
C GLY A 70 12.41 6.37 -13.23
N THR A 71 12.62 6.40 -14.54
CA THR A 71 13.41 7.44 -15.21
C THR A 71 12.57 8.11 -16.31
N THR A 72 12.63 9.45 -16.35
CA THR A 72 11.96 10.24 -17.37
C THR A 72 12.88 10.44 -18.58
N TYR A 73 12.38 10.15 -19.76
CA TYR A 73 13.05 10.29 -21.04
C TYR A 73 12.36 11.33 -21.91
N SER A 74 13.13 12.01 -22.75
CA SER A 74 12.60 12.91 -23.77
C SER A 74 12.65 12.23 -25.13
N PHE A 75 11.51 12.27 -25.84
CA PHE A 75 11.36 11.74 -27.17
C PHE A 75 10.82 12.82 -28.10
N ARG A 76 11.17 12.73 -29.39
CA ARG A 76 10.58 13.55 -30.43
C ARG A 76 10.36 12.73 -31.69
N ILE A 77 9.38 13.14 -32.47
CA ILE A 77 9.00 12.49 -33.72
C ILE A 77 8.83 13.54 -34.84
N LYS A 78 9.19 13.17 -36.05
CA LYS A 78 8.86 13.91 -37.27
C LYS A 78 8.35 12.95 -38.32
N SER A 79 7.44 13.42 -39.20
CA SER A 79 7.07 12.70 -40.38
C SER A 79 8.02 13.00 -41.53
N PHE A 80 8.13 12.08 -42.49
CA PHE A 80 8.85 12.31 -43.73
C PHE A 80 8.03 11.84 -44.94
N ARG A 81 8.25 12.48 -46.10
CA ARG A 81 7.68 12.11 -47.40
C ARG A 81 8.80 11.96 -48.41
N LYS A 82 8.86 10.80 -49.02
CA LYS A 82 9.76 10.54 -50.17
C LYS A 82 9.02 10.81 -51.48
N THR A 83 9.65 11.58 -52.36
CA THR A 83 9.15 11.84 -53.73
C THR A 83 10.38 11.69 -54.63
N GLY A 84 10.45 10.55 -55.34
CA GLY A 84 11.66 10.18 -56.09
C GLY A 84 12.89 10.10 -55.18
N SER A 85 13.94 10.85 -55.56
CA SER A 85 15.20 10.92 -54.79
C SER A 85 15.18 11.93 -53.63
N THR A 86 14.11 12.72 -53.47
CA THR A 86 14.03 13.77 -52.42
C THR A 86 13.26 13.28 -51.20
N THR A 87 13.66 13.78 -50.02
CA THR A 87 12.95 13.53 -48.74
C THR A 87 12.65 14.87 -48.06
N ASP A 88 11.36 15.13 -47.85
CA ASP A 88 10.87 16.27 -47.08
C ASP A 88 10.53 15.83 -45.68
N PHE A 89 10.77 16.69 -44.67
CA PHE A 89 10.48 16.44 -43.27
C PHE A 89 9.53 17.48 -42.71
N SER A 90 8.70 17.05 -41.71
CA SER A 90 7.97 17.97 -40.86
C SER A 90 8.89 18.56 -39.79
N GLU A 91 8.38 19.52 -39.03
CA GLU A 91 8.96 19.87 -37.73
C GLU A 91 8.78 18.72 -36.74
N TYR A 92 9.53 18.75 -35.63
CA TYR A 92 9.41 17.79 -34.58
C TYR A 92 8.25 18.08 -33.63
N THR A 93 7.57 17.02 -33.19
CA THR A 93 6.70 17.04 -32.01
C THR A 93 7.42 16.29 -30.89
N ALA A 94 7.54 16.89 -29.71
CA ALA A 94 8.32 16.35 -28.60
C ALA A 94 7.44 16.07 -27.37
N ILE A 95 7.82 15.05 -26.62
CA ILE A 95 7.18 14.66 -25.35
C ILE A 95 8.23 14.22 -24.32
N LYS A 96 7.80 14.14 -23.04
CA LYS A 96 8.48 13.40 -21.99
C LYS A 96 7.63 12.22 -21.56
N ALA A 97 8.25 11.08 -21.36
CA ALA A 97 7.60 9.89 -20.82
C ALA A 97 8.56 9.15 -19.86
N ALA A 98 8.02 8.55 -18.82
CA ALA A 98 8.81 7.85 -17.81
C ALA A 98 8.53 6.34 -17.86
N THR A 99 9.52 5.54 -17.49
CA THR A 99 9.34 4.11 -17.17
C THR A 99 8.63 3.96 -15.82
N LEU A 100 8.02 2.80 -15.58
CA LEU A 100 7.51 2.47 -14.24
C LEU A 100 8.66 2.36 -13.24
N LEU A 101 8.35 2.56 -11.98
CA LEU A 101 9.17 2.21 -10.85
C LEU A 101 8.73 0.81 -10.38
N ASP A 102 9.64 -0.06 -9.98
CA ASP A 102 9.28 -1.35 -9.38
C ASP A 102 8.41 -1.16 -8.14
N GLY A 103 7.50 -2.09 -7.96
CA GLY A 103 6.49 -2.01 -6.92
C GLY A 103 7.05 -2.23 -5.50
N VAL A 104 6.15 -2.12 -4.57
CA VAL A 104 6.36 -2.55 -3.18
C VAL A 104 6.31 -4.07 -3.12
N SER A 105 7.29 -4.71 -2.49
CA SER A 105 7.27 -6.15 -2.21
C SER A 105 7.04 -6.43 -0.72
N ASP A 106 6.69 -7.67 -0.38
CA ASP A 106 6.51 -8.19 0.98
C ASP A 106 5.54 -7.37 1.85
N LEU A 107 4.53 -6.75 1.22
CA LEU A 107 3.50 -6.02 1.95
C LEU A 107 2.70 -6.97 2.84
N LYS A 108 2.74 -6.75 4.15
CA LYS A 108 2.08 -7.58 5.16
C LYS A 108 1.46 -6.75 6.28
N VAL A 109 0.47 -7.33 6.96
CA VAL A 109 -0.04 -6.86 8.23
C VAL A 109 0.75 -7.54 9.35
N THR A 110 1.49 -6.77 10.14
CA THR A 110 2.37 -7.31 11.21
C THR A 110 1.80 -7.20 12.60
N SER A 111 0.87 -6.28 12.83
CA SER A 111 0.20 -6.12 14.12
C SER A 111 -1.22 -5.60 13.92
N VAL A 112 -2.13 -6.11 14.73
CA VAL A 112 -3.55 -5.73 14.72
C VAL A 112 -4.06 -5.65 16.14
N THR A 113 -4.76 -4.56 16.46
CA THR A 113 -5.53 -4.42 17.71
C THR A 113 -7.00 -4.11 17.41
N GLY A 114 -7.74 -3.73 18.42
CA GLY A 114 -9.13 -3.26 18.25
C GLY A 114 -9.23 -1.94 17.49
N SER A 115 -8.18 -1.11 17.45
CA SER A 115 -8.23 0.25 16.93
C SER A 115 -7.11 0.66 15.99
N TRP A 116 -6.17 -0.24 15.71
CA TRP A 116 -5.11 0.02 14.73
C TRP A 116 -4.67 -1.24 13.97
N ILE A 117 -4.09 -1.01 12.80
CA ILE A 117 -3.45 -2.01 11.95
C ILE A 117 -2.07 -1.48 11.56
N THR A 118 -1.04 -2.31 11.69
CA THR A 118 0.31 -1.99 11.26
C THR A 118 0.63 -2.72 9.96
N LEU A 119 1.03 -1.94 8.96
CA LEU A 119 1.51 -2.40 7.66
C LEU A 119 3.04 -2.36 7.67
N GLU A 120 3.67 -3.33 7.02
CA GLU A 120 5.12 -3.40 6.81
C GLU A 120 5.39 -3.90 5.40
N TRP A 121 6.48 -3.43 4.78
CA TRP A 121 6.87 -3.78 3.41
C TRP A 121 8.38 -3.78 3.27
N ALA A 122 8.89 -4.39 2.19
CA ALA A 122 10.31 -4.39 1.89
C ALA A 122 10.75 -3.06 1.27
N LYS A 123 12.04 -2.74 1.46
CA LYS A 123 12.68 -1.56 0.89
C LYS A 123 12.76 -1.66 -0.63
N ASN A 124 12.39 -0.59 -1.32
CA ASN A 124 12.74 -0.38 -2.72
C ASN A 124 13.90 0.63 -2.78
N ASP A 125 15.10 0.18 -3.18
CA ASP A 125 16.30 1.01 -3.19
C ASP A 125 16.24 2.16 -4.21
N LYS A 126 15.39 2.07 -5.23
CA LYS A 126 15.19 3.10 -6.24
C LYS A 126 14.15 4.15 -5.86
N ALA A 127 13.33 3.88 -4.84
CA ALA A 127 12.29 4.80 -4.40
C ALA A 127 12.85 5.99 -3.61
N THR A 128 12.19 7.13 -3.71
CA THR A 128 12.35 8.25 -2.78
C THR A 128 11.51 8.03 -1.52
N GLY A 129 10.36 7.35 -1.66
CA GLY A 129 9.46 7.04 -0.56
C GLY A 129 8.23 6.26 -1.02
N TYR A 130 7.22 6.21 -0.15
CA TYR A 130 6.00 5.41 -0.37
C TYR A 130 4.75 6.24 -0.12
N SER A 131 3.70 6.00 -0.92
CA SER A 131 2.35 6.55 -0.73
C SER A 131 1.44 5.43 -0.25
N ILE A 132 0.82 5.62 0.92
CA ILE A 132 -0.08 4.67 1.57
C ILE A 132 -1.50 5.20 1.47
N GLU A 133 -2.42 4.39 0.99
CA GLU A 133 -3.82 4.75 0.83
C GLU A 133 -4.74 3.74 1.51
N GLN A 134 -5.87 4.25 2.01
CA GLN A 134 -6.96 3.47 2.57
C GLN A 134 -8.21 3.62 1.70
N TYR A 135 -8.94 2.53 1.47
CA TYR A 135 -10.27 2.58 0.85
C TYR A 135 -11.30 3.05 1.87
N LYS A 136 -11.92 4.20 1.62
CA LYS A 136 -12.89 4.82 2.51
C LYS A 136 -13.94 5.58 1.71
N GLY A 137 -15.23 5.35 2.03
CA GLY A 137 -16.32 6.06 1.36
C GLY A 137 -16.34 5.86 -0.16
N GLY A 138 -16.11 4.64 -0.65
CA GLY A 138 -16.15 4.31 -2.08
C GLY A 138 -14.89 4.71 -2.87
N LYS A 139 -13.86 5.31 -2.23
CA LYS A 139 -12.64 5.81 -2.91
C LYS A 139 -11.37 5.50 -2.13
N TRP A 140 -10.26 5.47 -2.85
CA TRP A 140 -8.93 5.41 -2.25
C TRP A 140 -8.49 6.82 -1.82
N THR A 141 -8.03 6.93 -0.58
CA THR A 141 -7.59 8.20 0.01
C THR A 141 -6.18 8.01 0.57
N VAL A 142 -5.27 8.93 0.24
CA VAL A 142 -3.91 8.95 0.81
C VAL A 142 -4.02 9.23 2.31
N ILE A 143 -3.46 8.33 3.12
CA ILE A 143 -3.41 8.45 4.58
C ILE A 143 -2.00 8.77 5.09
N ALA A 144 -0.98 8.47 4.30
CA ALA A 144 0.40 8.84 4.59
C ALA A 144 1.27 8.84 3.33
N THR A 145 2.33 9.64 3.37
CA THR A 145 3.42 9.61 2.41
C THR A 145 4.74 9.67 3.18
N THR A 146 5.62 8.69 2.98
CA THR A 146 6.96 8.72 3.58
C THR A 146 7.88 9.60 2.75
N LYS A 147 8.82 10.29 3.40
CA LYS A 147 9.77 11.18 2.73
C LYS A 147 11.11 10.50 2.39
N ASN A 148 11.24 9.22 2.74
CA ASN A 148 12.43 8.40 2.47
C ASN A 148 12.00 6.95 2.23
N ASN A 149 12.92 6.15 1.65
CA ASN A 149 12.71 4.73 1.37
C ASN A 149 13.11 3.79 2.52
N THR A 150 13.51 4.34 3.67
CA THR A 150 13.86 3.56 4.86
C THR A 150 12.72 3.46 5.87
N THR A 151 11.65 4.24 5.69
CA THR A 151 10.40 4.07 6.45
C THR A 151 9.61 2.91 5.85
N LEU A 152 9.69 1.74 6.47
CA LEU A 152 9.15 0.48 5.96
C LEU A 152 7.95 -0.03 6.75
N LYS A 153 7.43 0.81 7.65
CA LYS A 153 6.33 0.47 8.56
C LYS A 153 5.42 1.67 8.77
N PHE A 154 4.12 1.42 8.77
CA PHE A 154 3.12 2.44 9.07
C PHE A 154 1.96 1.87 9.88
N THR A 155 1.58 2.54 10.97
CA THR A 155 0.46 2.14 11.82
C THR A 155 -0.74 3.06 11.58
N VAL A 156 -1.80 2.50 11.04
CA VAL A 156 -3.10 3.17 10.86
C VAL A 156 -3.88 3.08 12.17
N LYS A 157 -4.14 4.22 12.79
CA LYS A 157 -4.84 4.33 14.08
C LYS A 157 -6.28 4.85 13.92
N GLY A 158 -7.08 4.80 15.00
CA GLY A 158 -8.45 5.33 15.02
C GLY A 158 -9.45 4.48 14.23
N LEU A 159 -9.15 3.21 14.00
CA LEU A 159 -10.01 2.28 13.29
C LEU A 159 -11.14 1.76 14.21
N LYS A 160 -12.27 1.43 13.63
CA LYS A 160 -13.37 0.75 14.34
C LYS A 160 -12.99 -0.70 14.61
N ASN A 161 -13.40 -1.21 15.77
CA ASN A 161 -13.20 -2.61 16.16
C ASN A 161 -13.91 -3.58 15.20
N ASN A 162 -13.38 -4.78 15.07
CA ASN A 162 -13.98 -5.89 14.32
C ASN A 162 -14.38 -5.50 12.88
N THR A 163 -13.57 -4.68 12.24
CA THR A 163 -13.85 -4.11 10.92
C THR A 163 -12.69 -4.42 9.97
N THR A 164 -13.02 -4.86 8.76
CA THR A 164 -12.04 -5.07 7.69
C THR A 164 -11.77 -3.76 6.96
N TYR A 165 -10.49 -3.47 6.77
CA TYR A 165 -9.99 -2.32 6.05
C TYR A 165 -9.12 -2.76 4.88
N SER A 166 -9.25 -2.07 3.76
CA SER A 166 -8.41 -2.29 2.59
C SER A 166 -7.41 -1.15 2.45
N PHE A 167 -6.17 -1.51 2.23
CA PHE A 167 -5.05 -0.60 2.02
C PHE A 167 -4.37 -0.90 0.70
N ARG A 168 -3.71 0.11 0.14
CA ARG A 168 -2.77 -0.07 -0.96
C ARG A 168 -1.57 0.84 -0.77
N ILE A 169 -0.43 0.37 -1.23
CA ILE A 169 0.84 1.08 -1.15
C ILE A 169 1.48 1.08 -2.53
N ARG A 170 2.12 2.16 -2.89
CA ARG A 170 3.02 2.26 -4.04
C ARG A 170 4.30 3.00 -3.66
N ALA A 171 5.38 2.66 -4.30
CA ALA A 171 6.62 3.41 -4.26
C ALA A 171 6.52 4.65 -5.15
N TYR A 172 7.28 5.70 -4.84
CA TYR A 172 7.49 6.81 -5.74
C TYR A 172 8.97 7.22 -5.77
N LYS A 173 9.39 7.74 -6.92
CA LYS A 173 10.72 8.33 -7.14
C LYS A 173 10.55 9.75 -7.64
N THR A 174 11.16 10.71 -6.95
CA THR A 174 11.16 12.11 -7.37
C THR A 174 12.13 12.28 -8.55
N ALA A 175 11.62 12.80 -9.64
CA ALA A 175 12.35 13.08 -10.87
C ALA A 175 12.14 14.55 -11.27
N GLY A 176 13.03 15.43 -10.81
CA GLY A 176 12.85 16.88 -10.96
C GLY A 176 11.63 17.39 -10.20
N ALA A 177 10.73 18.10 -10.87
CA ALA A 177 9.52 18.67 -10.28
C ALA A 177 8.33 17.67 -10.19
N SER A 178 8.48 16.41 -10.63
CA SER A 178 7.41 15.41 -10.66
C SER A 178 7.84 14.10 -10.03
N ASN A 179 6.86 13.28 -9.67
CA ASN A 179 7.09 11.92 -9.16
C ASN A 179 6.74 10.88 -10.24
N VAL A 180 7.57 9.86 -10.34
CA VAL A 180 7.26 8.61 -11.03
C VAL A 180 6.79 7.62 -9.99
N TYR A 181 5.73 6.90 -10.28
CA TYR A 181 5.10 5.96 -9.34
C TYR A 181 5.19 4.52 -9.84
N SER A 182 5.25 3.59 -8.91
CA SER A 182 5.01 2.17 -9.18
C SER A 182 3.52 1.87 -9.26
N ASP A 183 3.20 0.64 -9.67
CA ASP A 183 1.87 0.09 -9.45
C ASP A 183 1.57 -0.04 -7.95
N TYR A 184 0.28 -0.11 -7.62
CA TYR A 184 -0.18 -0.35 -6.26
C TYR A 184 -0.17 -1.83 -5.90
N VAL A 185 0.36 -2.13 -4.73
CA VAL A 185 0.15 -3.41 -4.05
C VAL A 185 -0.95 -3.25 -3.00
N ARG A 186 -1.88 -4.20 -2.92
CA ARG A 186 -3.07 -4.15 -2.06
C ARG A 186 -2.98 -5.18 -0.95
N ILE A 187 -3.55 -4.83 0.22
CA ILE A 187 -3.70 -5.73 1.36
C ILE A 187 -4.98 -5.38 2.12
N ALA A 188 -5.58 -6.38 2.77
CA ALA A 188 -6.65 -6.17 3.72
C ALA A 188 -6.20 -6.58 5.13
N GLY A 189 -6.70 -5.87 6.13
CA GLY A 189 -6.51 -6.21 7.54
C GLY A 189 -7.80 -6.02 8.30
N LYS A 190 -8.08 -6.92 9.26
CA LYS A 190 -9.26 -6.84 10.11
C LYS A 190 -8.83 -6.50 11.53
N THR A 191 -9.39 -5.43 12.11
CA THR A 191 -9.19 -5.09 13.51
C THR A 191 -9.82 -6.14 14.43
N ARG A 192 -9.24 -6.31 15.62
CA ARG A 192 -9.76 -7.25 16.63
C ARG A 192 -11.08 -6.75 17.22
N ILE A 193 -11.79 -7.65 17.89
CA ILE A 193 -12.94 -7.29 18.73
C ILE A 193 -12.49 -6.39 19.89
N PRO A 194 -13.37 -5.59 20.49
CA PRO A 194 -13.04 -4.70 21.60
C PRO A 194 -12.38 -5.45 22.76
N ASN A 195 -11.41 -4.79 23.42
CA ASN A 195 -10.84 -5.31 24.65
C ASN A 195 -11.87 -5.32 25.77
N VAL A 196 -11.62 -6.16 26.75
CA VAL A 196 -12.40 -6.15 27.99
C VAL A 196 -12.13 -4.84 28.73
N ALA A 197 -13.17 -4.08 29.01
CA ALA A 197 -13.08 -2.83 29.76
C ALA A 197 -13.33 -3.07 31.26
N LYS A 198 -12.79 -2.16 32.10
CA LYS A 198 -12.99 -2.15 33.54
C LYS A 198 -12.68 -3.51 34.21
N PHE A 199 -11.60 -4.17 33.77
CA PHE A 199 -11.13 -5.39 34.44
C PHE A 199 -10.49 -5.03 35.76
N THR A 200 -11.15 -5.42 36.86
CA THR A 200 -10.75 -5.12 38.22
C THR A 200 -10.69 -6.40 39.05
N GLY A 201 -9.99 -6.33 40.16
CA GLY A 201 -9.95 -7.42 41.13
C GLY A 201 -9.96 -6.88 42.56
N SER A 202 -10.67 -7.56 43.42
CA SER A 202 -10.74 -7.27 44.88
C SER A 202 -10.49 -8.53 45.69
N ALA A 203 -9.76 -8.41 46.80
CA ALA A 203 -9.65 -9.48 47.77
C ALA A 203 -10.97 -9.65 48.50
N VAL A 204 -11.48 -10.87 48.56
CA VAL A 204 -12.71 -11.21 49.30
C VAL A 204 -12.43 -12.02 50.56
N SER A 205 -11.25 -12.62 50.61
CA SER A 205 -10.72 -13.29 51.84
C SER A 205 -9.21 -13.48 51.75
N ALA A 206 -8.59 -14.06 52.81
CA ALA A 206 -7.19 -14.48 52.80
C ALA A 206 -6.87 -15.52 51.69
N SER A 207 -7.88 -16.21 51.13
CA SER A 207 -7.66 -17.27 50.15
C SER A 207 -8.47 -17.09 48.87
N ALA A 208 -9.10 -15.91 48.67
CA ALA A 208 -9.94 -15.67 47.47
C ALA A 208 -9.90 -14.23 46.96
N VAL A 209 -9.96 -14.11 45.65
CA VAL A 209 -10.03 -12.85 44.93
C VAL A 209 -11.24 -12.89 43.95
N LYS A 210 -12.03 -11.82 43.95
CA LYS A 210 -13.09 -11.60 42.97
C LYS A 210 -12.56 -10.76 41.83
N LEU A 211 -12.80 -11.20 40.62
CA LEU A 211 -12.50 -10.49 39.36
C LEU A 211 -13.80 -10.04 38.74
N ASP A 212 -13.89 -8.76 38.36
CA ASP A 212 -15.06 -8.15 37.74
C ASP A 212 -14.66 -7.44 36.45
N TRP A 213 -15.56 -7.43 35.47
CA TRP A 213 -15.33 -6.74 34.17
C TRP A 213 -16.61 -6.27 33.52
N SER A 214 -16.48 -5.34 32.56
CA SER A 214 -17.62 -4.87 31.78
C SER A 214 -17.94 -5.81 30.62
N LYS A 215 -19.24 -5.89 30.30
CA LYS A 215 -19.75 -6.62 29.13
C LYS A 215 -19.12 -6.12 27.83
N ASN A 216 -18.72 -7.05 26.98
CA ASN A 216 -18.36 -6.80 25.60
C ASN A 216 -19.45 -7.38 24.68
N ASP A 217 -20.28 -6.53 24.10
CA ASP A 217 -21.42 -6.94 23.25
C ASP A 217 -20.99 -7.65 21.96
N LYS A 218 -19.74 -7.54 21.56
CA LYS A 218 -19.19 -8.23 20.40
C LYS A 218 -18.58 -9.58 20.71
N ALA A 219 -18.49 -9.95 22.00
CA ALA A 219 -17.90 -11.21 22.45
C ALA A 219 -18.95 -12.33 22.55
N THR A 220 -18.51 -13.56 22.35
CA THR A 220 -19.23 -14.78 22.74
C THR A 220 -18.98 -15.10 24.22
N GLY A 221 -17.80 -14.81 24.73
CA GLY A 221 -17.40 -15.05 26.11
C GLY A 221 -15.99 -14.53 26.42
N TYR A 222 -15.42 -14.97 27.55
CA TYR A 222 -14.16 -14.50 28.08
C TYR A 222 -13.27 -15.67 28.48
N VAL A 223 -11.94 -15.48 28.35
CA VAL A 223 -10.91 -16.37 28.90
C VAL A 223 -10.16 -15.61 29.96
N ILE A 224 -10.14 -16.15 31.18
CA ILE A 224 -9.42 -15.61 32.36
C ILE A 224 -8.19 -16.47 32.59
N GLU A 225 -7.04 -15.84 32.78
CA GLU A 225 -5.77 -16.49 32.99
C GLU A 225 -5.10 -15.93 34.26
N ARG A 226 -4.35 -16.79 34.95
CA ARG A 226 -3.49 -16.45 36.08
C ARG A 226 -2.03 -16.69 35.73
N TYR A 227 -1.14 -15.80 36.14
CA TYR A 227 0.29 -16.00 36.06
C TYR A 227 0.78 -16.89 37.17
N LYS A 228 1.41 -18.02 36.87
CA LYS A 228 1.98 -18.96 37.82
C LYS A 228 3.18 -19.68 37.21
N GLY A 229 4.31 -19.77 37.97
CA GLY A 229 5.49 -20.51 37.53
C GLY A 229 6.04 -20.00 36.15
N GLY A 230 6.16 -18.70 36.00
CA GLY A 230 6.73 -18.10 34.78
C GLY A 230 5.79 -18.05 33.56
N LYS A 231 4.55 -18.57 33.64
CA LYS A 231 3.61 -18.67 32.52
C LYS A 231 2.18 -18.28 32.87
N TRP A 232 1.45 -17.85 31.87
CA TRP A 232 0.01 -17.61 31.95
C TRP A 232 -0.75 -18.90 31.71
N THR A 233 -1.69 -19.23 32.59
CA THR A 233 -2.52 -20.43 32.52
C THR A 233 -4.00 -20.04 32.63
N ALA A 234 -4.83 -20.55 31.71
CA ALA A 234 -6.27 -20.34 31.75
C ALA A 234 -6.86 -21.01 32.98
N ILE A 235 -7.62 -20.24 33.76
CA ILE A 235 -8.30 -20.68 34.98
C ILE A 235 -9.82 -20.71 34.81
N ALA A 236 -10.37 -19.99 33.84
CA ALA A 236 -11.77 -20.05 33.48
C ALA A 236 -12.01 -19.62 32.03
N THR A 237 -13.05 -20.19 31.41
CA THR A 237 -13.62 -19.73 30.15
C THR A 237 -15.13 -19.64 30.31
N THR A 238 -15.71 -18.45 30.09
CA THR A 238 -17.16 -18.27 30.19
C THR A 238 -17.86 -18.78 28.93
N LYS A 239 -19.08 -19.28 29.05
CA LYS A 239 -19.89 -19.80 27.94
C LYS A 239 -20.62 -18.68 27.17
N ASN A 240 -20.74 -17.49 27.79
CA ASN A 240 -21.46 -16.34 27.25
C ASN A 240 -20.81 -15.01 27.69
N ASN A 241 -21.26 -13.90 27.11
CA ASN A 241 -20.74 -12.56 27.43
C ASN A 241 -21.53 -11.84 28.56
N THR A 242 -22.45 -12.52 29.22
CA THR A 242 -23.21 -11.99 30.36
C THR A 242 -22.61 -12.39 31.70
N THR A 243 -21.68 -13.35 31.73
CA THR A 243 -20.85 -13.65 32.90
C THR A 243 -19.81 -12.55 33.04
N LEU A 244 -19.92 -11.73 34.07
CA LEU A 244 -19.10 -10.51 34.26
C LEU A 244 -18.28 -10.53 35.54
N THR A 245 -18.26 -11.66 36.24
CA THR A 245 -17.49 -11.87 37.47
C THR A 245 -16.98 -13.30 37.58
N PHE A 246 -15.85 -13.48 38.25
CA PHE A 246 -15.27 -14.79 38.57
C PHE A 246 -14.49 -14.75 39.87
N THR A 247 -14.77 -15.65 40.77
CA THR A 247 -14.04 -15.75 42.04
C THR A 247 -12.97 -16.84 42.00
N VAL A 248 -11.73 -16.44 42.15
CA VAL A 248 -10.58 -17.34 42.24
C VAL A 248 -10.37 -17.73 43.72
N LYS A 249 -10.42 -19.02 44.00
CA LYS A 249 -10.24 -19.57 45.38
C LYS A 249 -8.92 -20.35 45.48
N GLY A 250 -8.57 -20.74 46.72
CA GLY A 250 -7.38 -21.55 46.99
C GLY A 250 -6.07 -20.78 46.79
N LEU A 251 -6.09 -19.49 47.09
CA LEU A 251 -4.93 -18.60 47.03
C LEU A 251 -4.21 -18.57 48.42
N ALA A 252 -2.93 -18.24 48.42
CA ALA A 252 -2.19 -18.01 49.65
C ALA A 252 -2.52 -16.62 50.21
N ARG A 253 -2.57 -16.51 51.51
CA ARG A 253 -2.80 -15.30 52.31
C ARG A 253 -1.70 -14.26 52.03
N GLY A 254 -2.02 -12.97 52.06
CA GLY A 254 -1.08 -11.85 51.95
C GLY A 254 -0.30 -11.81 50.60
N THR A 255 -0.73 -12.57 49.60
CA THR A 255 0.04 -12.82 48.38
C THR A 255 -0.54 -12.06 47.19
N THR A 256 0.33 -11.43 46.41
CA THR A 256 -0.08 -10.72 45.16
C THR A 256 -0.14 -11.67 43.97
N TYR A 257 -1.26 -11.68 43.33
CA TYR A 257 -1.52 -12.47 42.13
C TYR A 257 -1.74 -11.58 40.92
N SER A 258 -1.27 -12.03 39.73
CA SER A 258 -1.50 -11.38 38.46
C SER A 258 -2.53 -12.17 37.65
N PHE A 259 -3.54 -11.48 37.18
CA PHE A 259 -4.59 -12.01 36.32
C PHE A 259 -4.67 -11.22 35.04
N ARG A 260 -5.12 -11.88 33.95
CA ARG A 260 -5.47 -11.23 32.71
C ARG A 260 -6.72 -11.87 32.10
N ILE A 261 -7.44 -11.08 31.33
CA ILE A 261 -8.67 -11.49 30.65
C ILE A 261 -8.64 -11.05 29.20
N LYS A 262 -9.15 -11.87 28.30
CA LYS A 262 -9.46 -11.51 26.92
C LYS A 262 -10.87 -11.94 26.59
N SER A 263 -11.56 -11.19 25.76
CA SER A 263 -12.81 -11.61 25.14
C SER A 263 -12.54 -12.47 23.91
N PHE A 264 -13.47 -13.36 23.59
CA PHE A 264 -13.44 -14.10 22.32
C PHE A 264 -14.80 -14.03 21.63
N ARG A 265 -14.78 -14.14 20.30
CA ARG A 265 -15.97 -14.26 19.45
C ARG A 265 -15.83 -15.49 18.57
N LYS A 266 -16.85 -16.35 18.61
CA LYS A 266 -17.00 -17.48 17.70
C LYS A 266 -17.92 -17.10 16.54
N THR A 267 -17.47 -17.33 15.31
CA THR A 267 -18.27 -17.11 14.11
C THR A 267 -18.00 -18.27 13.16
N GLY A 268 -18.97 -19.17 13.03
CA GLY A 268 -18.73 -20.43 12.31
C GLY A 268 -17.60 -21.23 12.98
N GLY A 269 -16.66 -21.75 12.18
CA GLY A 269 -15.50 -22.51 12.67
C GLY A 269 -14.34 -21.68 13.22
N THR A 270 -14.42 -20.32 13.23
CA THR A 270 -13.32 -19.44 13.64
C THR A 270 -13.54 -18.83 15.00
N THR A 271 -12.44 -18.63 15.75
CA THR A 271 -12.44 -17.91 17.04
C THR A 271 -11.50 -16.71 16.94
N GLU A 272 -12.04 -15.52 17.14
CA GLU A 272 -11.30 -14.26 17.21
C GLU A 272 -11.12 -13.85 18.68
N PHE A 273 -9.98 -13.23 19.01
CA PHE A 273 -9.68 -12.77 20.36
C PHE A 273 -9.39 -11.28 20.40
N SER A 274 -9.75 -10.62 21.51
CA SER A 274 -9.25 -9.29 21.86
C SER A 274 -7.80 -9.33 22.35
N GLU A 275 -7.19 -8.16 22.58
CA GLU A 275 -6.03 -8.05 23.43
C GLU A 275 -6.42 -8.38 24.88
N TYR A 276 -5.40 -8.63 25.74
CA TYR A 276 -5.59 -8.83 27.15
C TYR A 276 -5.77 -7.51 27.91
N ALA A 277 -6.66 -7.50 28.89
CA ALA A 277 -6.64 -6.59 30.03
C ALA A 277 -6.03 -7.32 31.23
N SER A 278 -5.27 -6.63 32.08
CA SER A 278 -4.56 -7.24 33.19
C SER A 278 -4.80 -6.50 34.50
N VAL A 279 -4.75 -7.23 35.62
CA VAL A 279 -4.87 -6.69 36.99
C VAL A 279 -3.96 -7.45 37.93
N LYS A 280 -3.46 -6.78 38.97
CA LYS A 280 -2.79 -7.39 40.11
C LYS A 280 -3.65 -7.19 41.36
N VAL A 281 -3.80 -8.22 42.17
CA VAL A 281 -4.60 -8.20 43.40
C VAL A 281 -3.85 -8.93 44.48
N LYS A 282 -3.76 -8.32 45.68
CA LYS A 282 -3.23 -8.95 46.88
C LYS A 282 -4.38 -9.53 47.71
N THR A 283 -4.29 -10.78 48.13
CA THR A 283 -5.23 -11.39 49.15
C THR A 283 -5.13 -10.68 50.45
N VAL A 284 -6.17 -10.80 51.32
CA VAL A 284 -6.14 -10.28 52.69
C VAL A 284 -5.02 -10.97 53.47
N GLU A 285 -4.45 -10.22 54.41
CA GLU A 285 -3.42 -10.73 55.35
C GLU A 285 -4.00 -11.83 56.28
#